data_6d02c79d083a4c2bf73e62bc7cd56b25
#
_entry.id   6d02c79d083a4c2bf73e62bc7cd56b25
#
_cell.length_a   1.000
_cell.length_b   1.000
_cell.length_c   1.000
_cell.angle_alpha   90.00
_cell.angle_beta   90.00
_cell.angle_gamma   90.00
#
_symmetry.space_group_name_H-M   'P 1'
#
loop_
_entity.id
_entity.type
_entity.pdbx_description
1 polymer ?
#
loop_
_entity_poly.entity_id
_entity_poly.type
_entity_poly.pdbx_seq_one_letter_code
_entity_poly.pdbx_strand_id
1 'polypeptide(L)'
;MNTADSSKIAEILQRQGFQPASAMNKAAIIVVNGCVVRQKAENKALALIDSLKSFKKNRPEMAITVTGCLVDSNIDKLKGRLPHVSLFFRPQEFQIFEQWLGSYRFNRNELPEEEISTKRKAEGSALAFLPIIKGCDSFCSYCI
;
A
#
# COMPACT_ATOMS: atom_id res chain seq x y z
N MET A 1 10.34 8.17 -6.02
CA MET A 1 10.12 7.81 -4.61
C MET A 1 9.03 6.75 -4.46
N ASN A 2 7.81 6.98 -4.88
CA ASN A 2 6.72 6.00 -4.77
C ASN A 2 6.97 4.63 -5.43
N THR A 3 7.79 4.54 -6.46
CA THR A 3 8.05 3.27 -7.16
C THR A 3 8.87 2.31 -6.29
N ALA A 4 9.91 2.81 -5.60
CA ALA A 4 10.72 1.98 -4.70
C ALA A 4 9.89 1.46 -3.51
N ASP A 5 9.06 2.33 -2.92
CA ASP A 5 8.16 1.94 -1.83
C ASP A 5 7.13 0.90 -2.29
N SER A 6 6.57 1.09 -3.50
CA SER A 6 5.63 0.13 -4.07
C SER A 6 6.27 -1.23 -4.33
N SER A 7 7.53 -1.26 -4.81
CA SER A 7 8.29 -2.50 -5.00
C SER A 7 8.55 -3.21 -3.67
N LYS A 8 8.89 -2.45 -2.63
CA LYS A 8 9.10 -3.00 -1.29
C LYS A 8 7.80 -3.58 -0.70
N ILE A 9 6.68 -2.89 -0.87
CA ILE A 9 5.36 -3.39 -0.44
C ILE A 9 5.02 -4.69 -1.17
N ALA A 10 5.24 -4.75 -2.48
CA ALA A 10 5.02 -5.97 -3.26
C ALA A 10 5.90 -7.13 -2.77
N GLU A 11 7.17 -6.87 -2.45
CA GLU A 11 8.08 -7.87 -1.88
C GLU A 11 7.58 -8.38 -0.52
N ILE A 12 7.13 -7.49 0.36
CA ILE A 12 6.55 -7.86 1.67
C ILE A 12 5.33 -8.77 1.48
N LEU A 13 4.41 -8.40 0.59
CA LEU A 13 3.22 -9.19 0.29
C LEU A 13 3.59 -10.58 -0.26
N GLN A 14 4.54 -10.64 -1.19
CA GLN A 14 5.01 -11.91 -1.75
C GLN A 14 5.67 -12.82 -0.70
N ARG A 15 6.46 -12.26 0.21
CA ARG A 15 7.05 -13.01 1.34
C ARG A 15 5.98 -13.60 2.26
N GLN A 16 4.84 -12.92 2.36
CA GLN A 16 3.69 -13.38 3.14
C GLN A 16 2.75 -14.32 2.34
N GLY A 17 3.16 -14.76 1.13
CA GLY A 17 2.41 -15.71 0.31
C GLY A 17 1.28 -15.10 -0.54
N PHE A 18 1.17 -13.75 -0.60
CA PHE A 18 0.21 -13.11 -1.49
C PHE A 18 0.74 -13.04 -2.92
N GLN A 19 -0.15 -13.28 -3.89
CA GLN A 19 0.16 -13.18 -5.31
C GLN A 19 -0.51 -11.93 -5.93
N PRO A 20 0.09 -11.32 -6.97
CA PRO A 20 -0.53 -10.21 -7.68
C PRO A 20 -1.88 -10.62 -8.27
N ALA A 21 -2.92 -9.85 -7.99
CA ALA A 21 -4.23 -10.08 -8.55
C ALA A 21 -4.34 -9.50 -9.97
N SER A 22 -5.05 -10.19 -10.86
CA SER A 22 -5.29 -9.74 -12.24
C SER A 22 -6.24 -8.55 -12.35
N ALA A 23 -7.03 -8.30 -11.29
CA ALA A 23 -7.98 -7.18 -11.23
C ALA A 23 -8.30 -6.81 -9.78
N MET A 24 -8.65 -5.54 -9.54
CA MET A 24 -8.97 -5.02 -8.19
C MET A 24 -10.12 -5.78 -7.51
N ASN A 25 -11.12 -6.19 -8.26
CA ASN A 25 -12.27 -6.94 -7.73
C ASN A 25 -11.92 -8.36 -7.28
N LYS A 26 -10.77 -8.89 -7.67
CA LYS A 26 -10.26 -10.21 -7.26
C LYS A 26 -9.23 -10.11 -6.13
N ALA A 27 -8.74 -8.90 -5.84
CA ALA A 27 -7.73 -8.70 -4.82
C ALA A 27 -8.28 -8.96 -3.41
N ALA A 28 -7.51 -9.62 -2.56
CA ALA A 28 -7.76 -9.74 -1.13
C ALA A 28 -7.30 -8.49 -0.38
N ILE A 29 -6.20 -7.89 -0.84
CA ILE A 29 -5.62 -6.66 -0.29
C ILE A 29 -5.37 -5.69 -1.43
N ILE A 30 -5.79 -4.45 -1.27
CA ILE A 30 -5.46 -3.34 -2.16
C ILE A 30 -4.61 -2.34 -1.38
N VAL A 31 -3.42 -2.05 -1.88
CA VAL A 31 -2.52 -1.04 -1.31
C VAL A 31 -2.51 0.20 -2.21
N VAL A 32 -2.89 1.34 -1.66
CA VAL A 32 -2.82 2.63 -2.36
C VAL A 32 -1.63 3.42 -1.82
N ASN A 33 -0.62 3.61 -2.64
CA ASN A 33 0.55 4.44 -2.34
C ASN A 33 0.33 5.85 -2.92
N GLY A 34 -0.17 6.76 -2.10
CA GLY A 34 -0.64 8.09 -2.50
C GLY A 34 0.46 9.15 -2.43
N CYS A 35 0.51 10.02 -3.46
CA CYS A 35 1.40 11.20 -3.50
C CYS A 35 0.59 12.47 -3.30
N VAL A 36 1.12 13.43 -2.51
CA VAL A 36 0.51 14.76 -2.26
C VAL A 36 1.32 15.92 -2.85
N VAL A 37 2.45 15.65 -3.48
CA VAL A 37 3.32 16.70 -4.07
C VAL A 37 2.56 17.60 -5.06
N ARG A 38 1.51 17.06 -5.68
CA ARG A 38 0.63 17.83 -6.57
C ARG A 38 -0.81 17.59 -6.16
N GLN A 39 -1.58 18.67 -5.97
CA GLN A 39 -3.00 18.61 -5.62
C GLN A 39 -3.80 17.65 -6.52
N LYS A 40 -3.47 17.63 -7.82
CA LYS A 40 -4.11 16.70 -8.78
C LYS A 40 -3.81 15.23 -8.48
N ALA A 41 -2.63 14.91 -7.96
CA ALA A 41 -2.26 13.55 -7.57
C ALA A 41 -2.97 13.13 -6.28
N GLU A 42 -3.04 14.02 -5.31
CA GLU A 42 -3.81 13.82 -4.08
C GLU A 42 -5.28 13.56 -4.37
N ASN A 43 -5.90 14.44 -5.17
CA ASN A 43 -7.31 14.28 -5.54
C ASN A 43 -7.59 12.95 -6.26
N LYS A 44 -6.68 12.51 -7.14
CA LYS A 44 -6.79 11.21 -7.80
C LYS A 44 -6.67 10.04 -6.81
N ALA A 45 -5.74 10.11 -5.85
CA ALA A 45 -5.57 9.08 -4.84
C ALA A 45 -6.82 8.99 -3.96
N LEU A 46 -7.33 10.12 -3.48
CA LEU A 46 -8.54 10.16 -2.66
C LEU A 46 -9.77 9.64 -3.44
N ALA A 47 -9.95 10.06 -4.69
CA ALA A 47 -11.05 9.57 -5.52
C ALA A 47 -10.96 8.05 -5.76
N LEU A 48 -9.75 7.52 -5.98
CA LEU A 48 -9.54 6.09 -6.08
C LEU A 48 -9.95 5.38 -4.79
N ILE A 49 -9.46 5.85 -3.63
CA ILE A 49 -9.78 5.25 -2.33
C ILE A 49 -11.30 5.28 -2.07
N ASP A 50 -11.95 6.40 -2.37
CA ASP A 50 -13.41 6.53 -2.24
C ASP A 50 -14.15 5.53 -3.15
N SER A 51 -13.67 5.31 -4.38
CA SER A 51 -14.27 4.32 -5.29
C SER A 51 -14.17 2.88 -4.79
N LEU A 52 -13.14 2.57 -4.00
CA LEU A 52 -12.96 1.25 -3.40
C LEU A 52 -14.00 0.92 -2.32
N LYS A 53 -14.74 1.91 -1.83
CA LYS A 53 -15.83 1.71 -0.87
C LYS A 53 -16.91 0.76 -1.41
N SER A 54 -17.22 0.84 -2.71
CA SER A 54 -18.17 -0.06 -3.36
C SER A 54 -17.70 -1.51 -3.37
N PHE A 55 -16.40 -1.73 -3.63
CA PHE A 55 -15.80 -3.07 -3.59
C PHE A 55 -15.81 -3.63 -2.17
N LYS A 56 -15.48 -2.81 -1.17
CA LYS A 56 -15.50 -3.20 0.25
C LYS A 56 -16.93 -3.57 0.71
N LYS A 57 -17.96 -2.90 0.20
CA LYS A 57 -19.36 -3.22 0.50
C LYS A 57 -19.76 -4.60 -0.02
N ASN A 58 -19.30 -4.96 -1.23
CA ASN A 58 -19.59 -6.25 -1.84
C ASN A 58 -18.69 -7.39 -1.31
N ARG A 59 -17.54 -7.05 -0.77
CA ARG A 59 -16.55 -7.99 -0.21
C ARG A 59 -15.98 -7.44 1.10
N PRO A 60 -16.71 -7.61 2.21
CA PRO A 60 -16.30 -7.07 3.52
C PRO A 60 -14.92 -7.56 3.99
N GLU A 61 -14.53 -8.77 3.56
CA GLU A 61 -13.24 -9.41 3.87
C GLU A 61 -12.05 -8.75 3.15
N MET A 62 -12.28 -8.00 2.07
CA MET A 62 -11.22 -7.31 1.34
C MET A 62 -10.62 -6.21 2.19
N ALA A 63 -9.30 -6.14 2.25
CA ALA A 63 -8.61 -5.08 2.96
C ALA A 63 -8.16 -3.97 2.02
N ILE A 64 -8.32 -2.72 2.45
CA ILE A 64 -7.80 -1.53 1.78
C ILE A 64 -6.76 -0.91 2.71
N THR A 65 -5.54 -0.76 2.25
CA THR A 65 -4.48 -0.10 2.99
C THR A 65 -3.95 1.10 2.23
N VAL A 66 -3.59 2.15 2.95
CA VAL A 66 -3.13 3.42 2.36
C VAL A 66 -1.79 3.80 2.95
N THR A 67 -0.88 4.23 2.09
CA THR A 67 0.47 4.69 2.45
C THR A 67 0.96 5.81 1.53
N GLY A 68 2.18 6.22 1.70
CA GLY A 68 2.82 7.28 0.93
C GLY A 68 2.67 8.66 1.58
N CYS A 69 3.12 9.70 0.89
CA CYS A 69 3.07 11.07 1.39
C CYS A 69 1.66 11.53 1.81
N LEU A 70 0.62 10.89 1.25
CA LEU A 70 -0.77 11.14 1.63
C LEU A 70 -1.02 10.88 3.12
N VAL A 71 -0.39 9.85 3.67
CA VAL A 71 -0.55 9.48 5.10
C VAL A 71 0.32 10.36 6.00
N ASP A 72 1.48 10.80 5.51
CA ASP A 72 2.40 11.65 6.29
C ASP A 72 1.79 13.01 6.66
N SER A 73 0.95 13.56 5.79
CA SER A 73 0.42 14.92 5.96
C SER A 73 -0.59 15.06 7.09
N ASN A 74 -1.52 14.11 7.26
CA ASN A 74 -2.52 14.15 8.35
C ASN A 74 -3.31 12.84 8.48
N ILE A 75 -2.75 11.87 9.18
CA ILE A 75 -3.33 10.52 9.33
C ILE A 75 -4.71 10.53 10.03
N ASP A 76 -4.91 11.40 11.03
CA ASP A 76 -6.15 11.39 11.82
C ASP A 76 -7.32 11.94 11.03
N LYS A 77 -7.08 12.97 10.22
CA LYS A 77 -8.07 13.52 9.29
C LYS A 77 -8.45 12.49 8.23
N LEU A 78 -7.47 11.72 7.74
CA LEU A 78 -7.72 10.66 6.76
C LEU A 78 -8.53 9.51 7.35
N LYS A 79 -8.25 9.09 8.59
CA LYS A 79 -9.02 8.06 9.30
C LYS A 79 -10.50 8.46 9.43
N GLY A 80 -10.76 9.71 9.81
CA GLY A 80 -12.12 10.23 9.90
C GLY A 80 -12.85 10.28 8.56
N ARG A 81 -12.15 10.65 7.48
CA ARG A 81 -12.71 10.75 6.13
C ARG A 81 -12.92 9.40 5.44
N LEU A 82 -12.05 8.42 5.69
CA LEU A 82 -11.96 7.16 4.97
C LEU A 82 -12.13 5.94 5.91
N PRO A 83 -13.28 5.79 6.56
CA PRO A 83 -13.50 4.74 7.57
C PRO A 83 -13.49 3.31 7.00
N HIS A 84 -13.57 3.15 5.68
CA HIS A 84 -13.51 1.86 4.98
C HIS A 84 -12.07 1.37 4.76
N VAL A 85 -11.06 2.20 5.05
CA VAL A 85 -9.64 1.81 4.99
C VAL A 85 -9.27 1.01 6.23
N SER A 86 -8.66 -0.14 6.02
CA SER A 86 -8.31 -1.10 7.08
C SER A 86 -7.02 -0.72 7.81
N LEU A 87 -6.08 -0.10 7.11
CA LEU A 87 -4.79 0.33 7.66
C LEU A 87 -4.26 1.57 6.96
N PHE A 88 -3.76 2.51 7.75
CA PHE A 88 -2.90 3.61 7.30
C PHE A 88 -1.52 3.42 7.91
N PHE A 89 -0.47 3.49 7.11
CA PHE A 89 0.92 3.40 7.58
C PHE A 89 1.83 4.33 6.78
N ARG A 90 2.85 4.90 7.45
CA ARG A 90 3.82 5.78 6.79
C ARG A 90 4.84 4.98 6.00
N PRO A 91 5.48 5.56 4.97
CA PRO A 91 6.52 4.88 4.18
C PRO A 91 7.71 4.36 5.00
N GLN A 92 7.92 4.92 6.21
CA GLN A 92 8.97 4.48 7.13
C GLN A 92 8.54 3.32 8.01
N GLU A 93 7.24 3.05 8.13
CA GLU A 93 6.62 2.15 9.08
C GLU A 93 6.18 0.81 8.45
N PHE A 94 7.01 0.26 7.54
CA PHE A 94 6.69 -1.04 6.91
C PHE A 94 6.49 -2.18 7.91
N GLN A 95 7.13 -2.09 9.08
CA GLN A 95 6.95 -3.07 10.16
C GLN A 95 5.51 -3.13 10.66
N ILE A 96 4.82 -1.97 10.72
CA ILE A 96 3.39 -1.92 11.09
C ILE A 96 2.56 -2.68 10.04
N PHE A 97 2.89 -2.51 8.76
CA PHE A 97 2.23 -3.22 7.67
C PHE A 97 2.49 -4.73 7.74
N GLU A 98 3.72 -5.16 8.01
CA GLU A 98 4.08 -6.58 8.15
C GLU A 98 3.35 -7.24 9.33
N GLN A 99 3.31 -6.58 10.50
CA GLN A 99 2.61 -7.06 11.68
C GLN A 99 1.09 -7.17 11.43
N TRP A 100 0.53 -6.16 10.78
CA TRP A 100 -0.88 -6.16 10.42
C TRP A 100 -1.21 -7.27 9.42
N LEU A 101 -0.35 -7.55 8.43
CA LEU A 101 -0.50 -8.65 7.49
C LEU A 101 -0.53 -10.01 8.21
N GLY A 102 0.34 -10.21 9.20
CA GLY A 102 0.34 -11.42 10.03
C GLY A 102 -1.00 -11.64 10.72
N SER A 103 -1.53 -10.59 11.36
CA SER A 103 -2.85 -10.64 12.00
C SER A 103 -4.00 -10.83 11.01
N TYR A 104 -3.93 -10.18 9.85
CA TYR A 104 -4.92 -10.29 8.79
C TYR A 104 -5.00 -11.71 8.22
N ARG A 105 -3.85 -12.35 8.02
CA ARG A 105 -3.74 -13.73 7.54
C ARG A 105 -4.30 -14.71 8.55
N PHE A 106 -3.97 -14.54 9.84
CA PHE A 106 -4.44 -15.40 10.93
C PHE A 106 -5.97 -15.40 11.06
N ASN A 107 -6.59 -14.23 10.91
CA ASN A 107 -8.06 -14.10 11.01
C ASN A 107 -8.82 -14.67 9.81
N ARG A 108 -8.14 -14.97 8.71
CA ARG A 108 -8.80 -15.48 7.49
C ARG A 108 -8.86 -16.99 7.38
N ASN A 109 -8.19 -17.76 8.20
CA ASN A 109 -8.17 -19.24 8.24
C ASN A 109 -8.20 -19.98 6.88
N GLU A 110 -8.02 -19.26 5.74
CA GLU A 110 -8.21 -19.76 4.39
C GLU A 110 -7.20 -19.14 3.43
N LEU A 111 -5.96 -19.57 3.51
CA LEU A 111 -5.14 -19.63 2.31
C LEU A 111 -4.70 -21.09 2.17
N PRO A 112 -5.05 -21.77 1.06
CA PRO A 112 -4.47 -23.06 0.79
C PRO A 112 -2.95 -22.92 0.83
N GLU A 113 -2.28 -23.84 1.47
CA GLU A 113 -0.84 -24.07 1.34
C GLU A 113 -0.56 -24.51 -0.11
N GLU A 114 -0.78 -23.64 -1.08
CA GLU A 114 -0.16 -23.81 -2.37
C GLU A 114 1.31 -23.42 -2.23
N GLU A 115 2.14 -24.40 -2.49
CA GLU A 115 3.60 -24.37 -2.47
C GLU A 115 4.16 -23.01 -2.83
N ILE A 116 4.96 -22.47 -1.90
CA ILE A 116 5.77 -21.26 -2.12
C ILE A 116 6.75 -21.58 -3.25
N SER A 117 6.28 -21.49 -4.48
CA SER A 117 7.13 -21.53 -5.65
C SER A 117 7.95 -20.23 -5.68
N THR A 118 9.13 -20.30 -5.10
CA THR A 118 10.15 -19.25 -5.14
C THR A 118 10.74 -19.07 -6.55
N LYS A 119 9.90 -19.06 -7.55
CA LYS A 119 10.31 -18.60 -8.89
C LYS A 119 10.21 -17.08 -8.91
N ARG A 120 11.27 -16.43 -8.43
CA ARG A 120 11.57 -15.05 -8.80
C ARG A 120 11.63 -14.96 -10.32
N LYS A 121 10.53 -14.61 -10.97
CA LYS A 121 10.63 -13.93 -12.25
C LYS A 121 11.09 -12.52 -11.92
N ALA A 122 12.40 -12.33 -11.91
CA ALA A 122 12.98 -11.03 -12.18
C ALA A 122 12.50 -10.67 -13.59
N GLU A 123 11.38 -9.95 -13.71
CA GLU A 123 11.10 -9.22 -14.92
C GLU A 123 12.25 -8.25 -15.06
N GLY A 124 13.07 -8.48 -16.08
CA GLY A 124 14.31 -7.76 -16.32
C GLY A 124 14.03 -6.30 -16.66
N SER A 125 13.76 -5.50 -15.65
CA SER A 125 13.88 -4.05 -15.75
C SER A 125 15.35 -3.72 -15.57
N ALA A 126 15.98 -3.21 -16.64
CA ALA A 126 17.35 -2.67 -16.59
C ALA A 126 17.47 -1.41 -15.71
N LEU A 127 16.38 -0.97 -15.09
CA LEU A 127 16.30 0.22 -14.23
C LEU A 127 16.07 -0.20 -12.79
N ALA A 128 16.99 0.17 -11.90
CA ALA A 128 16.84 0.07 -10.45
C ALA A 128 16.71 1.46 -9.84
N PHE A 129 15.73 1.64 -8.95
CA PHE A 129 15.58 2.87 -8.16
C PHE A 129 16.29 2.68 -6.83
N LEU A 130 17.38 3.45 -6.62
CA LEU A 130 18.12 3.46 -5.37
C LEU A 130 17.74 4.71 -4.57
N PRO A 131 17.07 4.58 -3.42
CA PRO A 131 16.84 5.72 -2.52
C PRO A 131 18.18 6.14 -1.91
N ILE A 132 18.63 7.37 -2.21
CA ILE A 132 19.92 7.92 -1.73
C ILE A 132 19.77 8.78 -0.48
N ILE A 133 18.56 9.27 -0.20
CA ILE A 133 18.24 10.09 0.99
C ILE A 133 16.87 9.67 1.51
N LYS A 134 16.76 9.62 2.84
CA LYS A 134 15.50 9.41 3.56
C LYS A 134 15.33 10.52 4.59
N GLY A 135 14.36 11.42 4.34
CA GLY A 135 14.20 12.65 5.10
C GLY A 135 15.14 13.75 4.63
N CYS A 136 14.95 14.96 5.11
CA CYS A 136 15.75 16.14 4.78
C CYS A 136 15.54 17.20 5.85
N ASP A 137 16.60 17.88 6.26
CA ASP A 137 16.57 18.98 7.23
C ASP A 137 16.48 20.36 6.56
N SER A 138 16.32 20.41 5.25
CA SER A 138 16.21 21.67 4.49
C SER A 138 14.75 22.13 4.46
N PHE A 139 14.49 23.36 4.91
CA PHE A 139 13.17 23.99 4.89
C PHE A 139 12.93 24.73 3.56
N CYS A 140 12.83 23.99 2.45
CA CYS A 140 12.56 24.59 1.16
C CYS A 140 11.10 25.06 1.06
N SER A 141 10.85 26.23 0.49
CA SER A 141 9.51 26.82 0.36
C SER A 141 8.52 25.99 -0.48
N TYR A 142 9.02 25.05 -1.27
CA TYR A 142 8.23 24.10 -2.09
C TYR A 142 8.17 22.68 -1.49
N CYS A 143 8.71 22.50 -0.30
CA CYS A 143 8.67 21.21 0.39
C CYS A 143 7.36 21.03 1.15
N ILE A 144 6.81 19.85 1.11
CA ILE A 144 5.56 19.46 1.76
C ILE A 144 5.88 18.79 3.09
#